data_f54b4adbe8165107c599cbefed75f240
#
_entry.id   f54b4adbe8165107c599cbefed75f240
#
_cell.length_a   1.000
_cell.length_b   1.000
_cell.length_c   1.000
_cell.angle_alpha   90.00
_cell.angle_beta   90.00
_cell.angle_gamma   90.00
#
_symmetry.space_group_name_H-M   'P 1'
#
loop_
_entity.id
_entity.type
_entity.pdbx_description
1 polymer ?
#
loop_
_entity_poly.entity_id
_entity_poly.type
_entity_poly.pdbx_seq_one_letter_code
_entity_poly.pdbx_strand_id
1 'polypeptide(L)'
;SYVQDGFYDNTIFHRVIDGFMIQGGGMTPDMEQKETKAPIENEANNGVANEAGTIAMARTNDPHSATAQFFINVKDNDFLNFSSESMNGWGYCAFGKVTEGMDVVEKIKNVKTGNYGYHQDVPVEAVIIEKAVISE
;
A
#
# COMPACT_ATOMS: atom_id res chain seq x y z
N SER A 1 -5.80 -9.98 10.30
CA SER A 1 -6.37 -9.44 11.53
C SER A 1 -6.86 -8.01 11.38
N TYR A 2 -6.15 -7.13 10.68
CA TYR A 2 -6.65 -5.77 10.43
C TYR A 2 -7.97 -5.76 9.70
N VAL A 3 -8.14 -6.63 8.70
CA VAL A 3 -9.39 -6.76 7.96
C VAL A 3 -10.52 -7.22 8.89
N GLN A 4 -10.26 -8.22 9.72
CA GLN A 4 -11.24 -8.72 10.68
C GLN A 4 -11.66 -7.68 11.70
N ASP A 5 -10.74 -6.79 12.08
CA ASP A 5 -10.99 -5.75 13.06
C ASP A 5 -11.71 -4.52 12.46
N GLY A 6 -11.95 -4.51 11.15
CA GLY A 6 -12.55 -3.36 10.47
C GLY A 6 -11.62 -2.16 10.38
N PHE A 7 -10.33 -2.37 10.54
CA PHE A 7 -9.34 -1.28 10.56
C PHE A 7 -9.34 -0.46 9.26
N TYR A 8 -9.47 -1.14 8.11
CA TYR A 8 -9.39 -0.49 6.81
C TYR A 8 -10.68 0.21 6.39
N ASP A 9 -11.78 -0.05 7.11
CA ASP A 9 -13.06 0.58 6.76
C ASP A 9 -12.93 2.10 6.90
N ASN A 10 -13.32 2.82 5.86
CA ASN A 10 -13.28 4.27 5.79
C ASN A 10 -11.85 4.86 5.87
N THR A 11 -10.85 4.10 5.43
CA THR A 11 -9.50 4.64 5.17
C THR A 11 -9.38 5.05 3.71
N ILE A 12 -8.31 5.79 3.37
CA ILE A 12 -8.13 6.30 2.02
C ILE A 12 -6.86 5.79 1.36
N PHE A 13 -6.81 5.87 0.04
CA PHE A 13 -5.57 5.82 -0.72
C PHE A 13 -4.97 7.23 -0.69
N HIS A 14 -4.02 7.45 0.20
CA HIS A 14 -3.47 8.79 0.45
C HIS A 14 -2.26 9.13 -0.40
N ARG A 15 -1.76 8.19 -1.18
CA ARG A 15 -0.62 8.40 -2.08
C ARG A 15 -0.85 7.62 -3.37
N VAL A 16 -0.96 8.35 -4.47
CA VAL A 16 -1.23 7.76 -5.80
C VAL A 16 -0.22 8.33 -6.79
N ILE A 17 0.56 7.45 -7.39
CA ILE A 17 1.55 7.83 -8.42
C ILE A 17 1.31 6.96 -9.65
N ASP A 18 0.81 7.57 -10.72
CA ASP A 18 0.61 6.87 -12.00
C ASP A 18 1.95 6.31 -12.50
N GLY A 19 1.94 5.09 -12.99
CA GLY A 19 3.14 4.42 -13.44
C GLY A 19 4.02 3.85 -12.32
N PHE A 20 3.53 3.87 -11.07
CA PHE A 20 4.26 3.33 -9.93
C PHE A 20 3.34 2.49 -9.03
N MET A 21 2.53 3.13 -8.17
CA MET A 21 1.70 2.41 -7.20
C MET A 21 0.58 3.29 -6.66
N ILE A 22 -0.39 2.65 -6.00
CA ILE A 22 -1.38 3.34 -5.17
C ILE A 22 -1.22 2.81 -3.74
N GLN A 23 -1.15 3.70 -2.76
CA GLN A 23 -0.86 3.36 -1.37
C GLN A 23 -1.96 3.85 -0.45
N GLY A 24 -2.36 3.01 0.49
CA GLY A 24 -3.40 3.37 1.44
C GLY A 24 -3.45 2.47 2.65
N GLY A 25 -4.57 2.57 3.38
CA GLY A 25 -4.84 1.71 4.52
C GLY A 25 -4.36 2.22 5.86
N GLY A 26 -3.85 3.45 5.94
CA GLY A 26 -3.34 3.99 7.21
C GLY A 26 -3.91 5.34 7.62
N MET A 27 -4.61 6.02 6.73
CA MET A 27 -5.09 7.38 6.96
C MET A 27 -6.61 7.46 6.90
N THR A 28 -7.19 8.31 7.76
CA THR A 28 -8.61 8.68 7.67
C THR A 28 -8.82 9.66 6.50
N PRO A 29 -10.08 9.92 6.10
CA PRO A 29 -10.34 10.94 5.08
C PRO A 29 -9.80 12.34 5.43
N ASP A 30 -9.60 12.62 6.72
CA ASP A 30 -9.01 13.87 7.20
C ASP A 30 -7.48 13.84 7.21
N MET A 31 -6.86 12.80 6.65
CA MET A 31 -5.39 12.60 6.61
C MET A 31 -4.77 12.44 8.00
N GLU A 32 -5.52 11.88 8.93
CA GLU A 32 -5.00 11.51 10.24
C GLU A 32 -4.57 10.06 10.23
N GLN A 33 -3.38 9.76 10.75
CA GLN A 33 -2.87 8.42 10.83
C GLN A 33 -3.59 7.64 11.93
N LYS A 34 -4.08 6.44 11.58
CA LYS A 34 -4.73 5.55 12.55
C LYS A 34 -3.68 4.83 13.39
N GLU A 35 -4.03 4.53 14.65
CA GLU A 35 -3.17 3.72 15.51
C GLU A 35 -3.12 2.28 15.00
N THR A 36 -1.93 1.70 15.04
CA THR A 36 -1.68 0.36 14.51
C THR A 36 -1.18 -0.58 15.61
N LYS A 37 -1.20 -1.88 15.30
CA LYS A 37 -0.52 -2.89 16.10
C LYS A 37 0.99 -2.75 15.90
N ALA A 38 1.77 -3.52 16.64
CA ALA A 38 3.23 -3.51 16.54
C ALA A 38 3.70 -3.85 15.11
N PRO A 39 4.85 -3.31 14.68
CA PRO A 39 5.43 -3.66 13.38
C PRO A 39 5.71 -5.15 13.26
N ILE A 40 5.73 -5.64 12.02
CA ILE A 40 5.98 -7.04 11.71
C ILE A 40 7.26 -7.19 10.89
N GLU A 41 7.83 -8.39 10.93
CA GLU A 41 9.03 -8.71 10.18
C GLU A 41 8.79 -8.68 8.68
N ASN A 42 9.77 -8.19 7.93
CA ASN A 42 9.74 -8.16 6.47
C ASN A 42 9.99 -9.57 5.92
N GLU A 43 9.08 -10.04 5.11
CA GLU A 43 9.15 -11.34 4.46
C GLU A 43 9.39 -11.23 2.95
N ALA A 44 10.01 -10.14 2.48
CA ALA A 44 10.24 -9.92 1.06
C ALA A 44 11.17 -10.96 0.43
N ASN A 45 11.90 -11.72 1.25
CA ASN A 45 12.70 -12.84 0.81
C ASN A 45 11.86 -14.11 0.50
N ASN A 46 10.55 -13.95 0.37
CA ASN A 46 9.61 -15.03 0.06
C ASN A 46 9.60 -15.45 -1.42
N GLY A 47 10.38 -14.79 -2.27
CA GLY A 47 10.45 -15.09 -3.70
C GLY A 47 9.33 -14.47 -4.54
N VAL A 48 8.46 -13.63 -3.95
CA VAL A 48 7.37 -12.97 -4.67
C VAL A 48 7.84 -11.61 -5.15
N ALA A 49 7.73 -11.36 -6.45
CA ALA A 49 8.15 -10.10 -7.06
C ALA A 49 7.06 -9.04 -6.98
N ASN A 50 7.48 -7.76 -7.00
CA ASN A 50 6.58 -6.61 -7.05
C ASN A 50 6.15 -6.34 -8.49
N GLU A 51 5.37 -7.24 -9.06
CA GLU A 51 4.83 -7.13 -10.41
C GLU A 51 3.53 -6.32 -10.42
N ALA A 52 3.13 -5.85 -11.60
CA ALA A 52 1.86 -5.13 -11.76
C ALA A 52 0.70 -5.97 -11.18
N GLY A 53 -0.15 -5.33 -10.38
CA GLY A 53 -1.29 -5.96 -9.74
C GLY A 53 -0.99 -6.65 -8.41
N THR A 54 0.26 -6.72 -7.98
CA THR A 54 0.58 -7.28 -6.65
C THR A 54 0.34 -6.27 -5.55
N ILE A 55 0.03 -6.78 -4.36
CA ILE A 55 -0.17 -5.99 -3.14
C ILE A 55 1.04 -6.21 -2.25
N ALA A 56 1.64 -5.14 -1.77
CA ALA A 56 2.82 -5.20 -0.92
C ALA A 56 2.65 -4.32 0.31
N MET A 57 3.45 -4.59 1.35
CA MET A 57 3.42 -3.81 2.58
C MET A 57 4.26 -2.54 2.44
N ALA A 58 3.65 -1.40 2.74
CA ALA A 58 4.38 -0.14 2.90
C ALA A 58 5.12 -0.15 4.24
N ARG A 59 6.23 0.56 4.31
CA ARG A 59 7.08 0.64 5.50
C ARG A 59 7.93 1.91 5.47
N THR A 60 8.59 2.19 6.58
CA THR A 60 9.62 3.25 6.64
C THR A 60 10.95 2.69 6.10
N ASN A 61 12.04 3.44 6.27
CA ASN A 61 13.38 2.98 5.89
C ASN A 61 13.85 1.78 6.69
N ASP A 62 13.27 1.53 7.87
CA ASP A 62 13.54 0.32 8.64
C ASP A 62 12.86 -0.85 7.92
N PRO A 63 13.61 -1.89 7.50
CA PRO A 63 13.04 -3.03 6.78
C PRO A 63 11.92 -3.75 7.52
N HIS A 64 11.94 -3.72 8.84
CA HIS A 64 10.99 -4.43 9.70
C HIS A 64 10.04 -3.48 10.43
N SER A 65 9.56 -2.44 9.73
CA SER A 65 8.70 -1.41 10.31
C SER A 65 7.26 -1.42 9.79
N ALA A 66 6.89 -2.38 8.94
CA ALA A 66 5.56 -2.45 8.36
C ALA A 66 4.50 -2.67 9.44
N THR A 67 3.39 -1.95 9.34
CA THR A 67 2.24 -2.10 10.25
C THR A 67 0.96 -2.41 9.48
N ALA A 68 0.26 -1.41 8.98
CA ALA A 68 -1.03 -1.59 8.34
C ALA A 68 -1.08 -1.10 6.90
N GLN A 69 -0.28 -0.10 6.53
CA GLN A 69 -0.34 0.48 5.20
C GLN A 69 0.16 -0.50 4.15
N PHE A 70 -0.49 -0.49 3.00
CA PHE A 70 -0.13 -1.33 1.87
C PHE A 70 -0.16 -0.49 0.60
N PHE A 71 0.41 -1.03 -0.47
CA PHE A 71 0.29 -0.44 -1.79
C PHE A 71 0.02 -1.51 -2.84
N ILE A 72 -0.58 -1.09 -3.94
CA ILE A 72 -0.82 -1.95 -5.10
C ILE A 72 0.09 -1.45 -6.21
N ASN A 73 0.93 -2.34 -6.73
CA ASN A 73 1.81 -2.01 -7.85
C ASN A 73 0.99 -1.85 -9.13
N VAL A 74 1.12 -0.73 -9.82
CA VAL A 74 0.41 -0.49 -11.08
C VAL A 74 1.28 -0.79 -12.31
N LYS A 75 2.53 -1.18 -12.06
CA LYS A 75 3.46 -1.72 -13.07
C LYS A 75 4.45 -2.65 -12.39
N ASP A 76 5.33 -3.28 -13.16
CA ASP A 76 6.41 -4.09 -12.59
C ASP A 76 7.45 -3.17 -11.97
N ASN A 77 7.58 -3.24 -10.65
CA ASN A 77 8.49 -2.39 -9.87
C ASN A 77 9.64 -3.25 -9.33
N ASP A 78 10.52 -3.71 -10.23
CA ASP A 78 11.61 -4.64 -9.89
C ASP A 78 12.56 -4.08 -8.85
N PHE A 79 12.72 -2.76 -8.80
CA PHE A 79 13.60 -2.11 -7.83
C PHE A 79 13.10 -2.23 -6.38
N LEU A 80 11.86 -2.68 -6.19
CA LEU A 80 11.28 -2.93 -4.85
C LEU A 80 11.48 -4.37 -4.40
N ASN A 81 12.06 -5.23 -5.24
CA ASN A 81 12.25 -6.64 -4.91
C ASN A 81 13.42 -6.83 -3.94
N PHE A 82 13.31 -7.90 -3.13
CA PHE A 82 14.39 -8.29 -2.22
C PHE A 82 15.68 -8.59 -3.01
N SER A 83 16.79 -8.07 -2.53
CA SER A 83 18.11 -8.36 -3.10
C SER A 83 19.11 -8.86 -2.04
N SER A 84 19.00 -8.41 -0.81
CA SER A 84 19.87 -8.84 0.29
C SER A 84 19.25 -8.45 1.63
N GLU A 85 19.73 -9.08 2.71
CA GLU A 85 19.29 -8.75 4.07
C GLU A 85 20.05 -7.52 4.60
N SER A 86 19.86 -6.39 3.91
CA SER A 86 20.44 -5.10 4.28
C SER A 86 19.37 -4.02 4.21
N MET A 87 19.61 -2.86 4.81
CA MET A 87 18.62 -1.78 4.83
C MET A 87 18.12 -1.43 3.43
N ASN A 88 19.01 -1.37 2.44
CA ASN A 88 18.64 -1.01 1.07
C ASN A 88 18.28 -2.21 0.20
N GLY A 89 18.56 -3.42 0.65
CA GLY A 89 18.38 -4.64 -0.13
C GLY A 89 17.15 -5.46 0.23
N TRP A 90 16.54 -5.24 1.39
CA TRP A 90 15.37 -6.00 1.83
C TRP A 90 14.19 -5.89 0.88
N GLY A 91 13.98 -4.70 0.29
CA GLY A 91 12.86 -4.48 -0.58
C GLY A 91 11.53 -4.42 0.17
N TYR A 92 10.44 -4.61 -0.56
CA TYR A 92 9.08 -4.54 -0.06
C TYR A 92 8.39 -5.88 -0.25
N CYS A 93 7.74 -6.35 0.80
CA CYS A 93 7.11 -7.68 0.80
C CYS A 93 5.80 -7.67 0.03
N ALA A 94 5.79 -8.28 -1.16
CA ALA A 94 4.57 -8.58 -1.89
C ALA A 94 3.96 -9.85 -1.29
N PHE A 95 2.68 -9.77 -0.90
CA PHE A 95 2.01 -10.88 -0.20
C PHE A 95 0.72 -11.33 -0.87
N GLY A 96 0.29 -10.65 -1.92
CA GLY A 96 -0.92 -11.00 -2.62
C GLY A 96 -1.01 -10.32 -3.97
N LYS A 97 -2.12 -10.54 -4.66
CA LYS A 97 -2.37 -9.89 -5.96
C LYS A 97 -3.85 -9.60 -6.14
N VAL A 98 -4.14 -8.60 -6.95
CA VAL A 98 -5.51 -8.26 -7.34
C VAL A 98 -5.99 -9.33 -8.34
N THR A 99 -7.08 -10.01 -8.01
CA THR A 99 -7.68 -11.03 -8.89
C THR A 99 -8.84 -10.49 -9.69
N GLU A 100 -9.54 -9.49 -9.16
CA GLU A 100 -10.63 -8.79 -9.84
C GLU A 100 -10.55 -7.31 -9.51
N GLY A 101 -10.97 -6.44 -10.42
CA GLY A 101 -11.06 -5.01 -10.16
C GLY A 101 -9.81 -4.22 -10.55
N MET A 102 -8.92 -4.75 -11.38
CA MET A 102 -7.79 -3.95 -11.89
C MET A 102 -8.26 -2.72 -12.65
N ASP A 103 -9.44 -2.76 -13.25
CA ASP A 103 -10.03 -1.58 -13.90
C ASP A 103 -10.29 -0.45 -12.89
N VAL A 104 -10.65 -0.81 -11.64
CA VAL A 104 -10.81 0.18 -10.55
C VAL A 104 -9.45 0.74 -10.15
N VAL A 105 -8.42 -0.10 -10.03
CA VAL A 105 -7.04 0.34 -9.75
C VAL A 105 -6.57 1.31 -10.83
N GLU A 106 -6.86 1.01 -12.10
CA GLU A 106 -6.52 1.88 -13.24
C GLU A 106 -7.23 3.23 -13.15
N LYS A 107 -8.46 3.27 -12.68
CA LYS A 107 -9.19 4.53 -12.44
C LYS A 107 -8.57 5.32 -11.30
N ILE A 108 -8.20 4.65 -10.22
CA ILE A 108 -7.58 5.31 -9.05
C ILE A 108 -6.24 5.93 -9.44
N LYS A 109 -5.39 5.23 -10.20
CA LYS A 109 -4.07 5.75 -10.55
C LYS A 109 -4.14 7.03 -11.39
N ASN A 110 -5.25 7.27 -12.07
CA ASN A 110 -5.44 8.43 -12.94
C ASN A 110 -6.12 9.62 -12.27
N VAL A 111 -6.47 9.52 -10.98
CA VAL A 111 -7.12 10.65 -10.29
C VAL A 111 -6.14 11.82 -10.14
N LYS A 112 -6.69 13.03 -10.06
CA LYS A 112 -5.89 14.22 -9.85
C LYS A 112 -5.31 14.20 -8.44
N THR A 113 -4.01 14.46 -8.33
CA THR A 113 -3.29 14.51 -7.06
C THR A 113 -2.68 15.88 -6.82
N GLY A 114 -2.30 16.13 -5.58
CA GLY A 114 -1.65 17.37 -5.16
C GLY A 114 -0.99 17.18 -3.82
N ASN A 115 -0.57 18.27 -3.20
CA ASN A 115 0.06 18.23 -1.89
C ASN A 115 -0.97 18.51 -0.80
N TYR A 116 -0.82 17.81 0.33
CA TYR A 116 -1.60 18.04 1.53
C TYR A 116 -0.62 18.15 2.70
N GLY A 117 -0.36 19.38 3.15
CA GLY A 117 0.69 19.63 4.11
C GLY A 117 2.05 19.23 3.53
N TYR A 118 2.79 18.38 4.22
CA TYR A 118 4.06 17.82 3.72
C TYR A 118 3.89 16.50 2.96
N HIS A 119 2.65 16.02 2.80
CA HIS A 119 2.37 14.84 1.99
C HIS A 119 2.26 15.21 0.53
N GLN A 120 2.89 14.44 -0.35
CA GLN A 120 2.85 14.62 -1.80
C GLN A 120 2.02 13.51 -2.46
N ASP A 121 1.55 13.78 -3.66
CA ASP A 121 0.81 12.80 -4.47
C ASP A 121 -0.48 12.30 -3.80
N VAL A 122 -1.15 13.21 -3.09
CA VAL A 122 -2.42 12.92 -2.41
C VAL A 122 -3.58 13.19 -3.37
N PRO A 123 -4.53 12.25 -3.56
CA PRO A 123 -5.70 12.51 -4.38
C PRO A 123 -6.46 13.75 -3.89
N VAL A 124 -6.77 14.65 -4.81
CA VAL A 124 -7.49 15.90 -4.49
C VAL A 124 -8.87 15.59 -3.91
N GLU A 125 -9.55 14.59 -4.48
CA GLU A 125 -10.78 14.05 -3.90
C GLU A 125 -10.45 12.73 -3.22
N ALA A 126 -10.87 12.55 -1.98
CA ALA A 126 -10.55 11.35 -1.21
C ALA A 126 -11.05 10.08 -1.91
N VAL A 127 -10.15 9.11 -2.08
CA VAL A 127 -10.46 7.78 -2.58
C VAL A 127 -10.61 6.88 -1.37
N ILE A 128 -11.83 6.52 -1.02
CA ILE A 128 -12.17 5.88 0.24
C ILE A 128 -12.33 4.38 0.07
N ILE A 129 -11.70 3.60 0.95
CA ILE A 129 -11.98 2.18 1.11
C ILE A 129 -13.21 2.09 2.02
N GLU A 130 -14.37 1.84 1.43
CA GLU A 130 -15.61 1.81 2.20
C GLU A 130 -15.61 0.63 3.18
N LYS A 131 -15.14 -0.52 2.74
CA LYS A 131 -15.12 -1.73 3.55
C LYS A 131 -14.12 -2.75 3.01
N ALA A 132 -13.47 -3.46 3.91
CA ALA A 132 -12.62 -4.60 3.59
C ALA A 132 -13.08 -5.80 4.40
N VAL A 133 -13.34 -6.92 3.72
CA VAL A 133 -13.79 -8.14 4.38
C VAL A 133 -12.98 -9.33 3.87
N ILE A 134 -12.92 -10.39 4.70
CA ILE A 134 -12.32 -11.65 4.29
C ILE A 134 -13.36 -12.41 3.48
N SER A 135 -12.99 -12.79 2.26
CA SER A 135 -13.87 -13.62 1.43
C SER A 135 -13.49 -15.09 1.60
N GLU A 136 -14.49 -15.94 1.58
CA GLU A 136 -14.31 -17.39 1.73
C GLU A 136 -14.62 -18.14 0.44
#